data_9663b42413c751e81ce7c0a37b7d60f3
#
_entry.id   9663b42413c751e81ce7c0a37b7d60f3
#
_cell.length_a   1.000
_cell.length_b   1.000
_cell.length_c   1.000
_cell.angle_alpha   90.00
_cell.angle_beta   90.00
_cell.angle_gamma   90.00
#
_symmetry.space_group_name_H-M   'P 1'
#
loop_
_entity.id
_entity.type
_entity.pdbx_description
1 polymer ?
#
loop_
_entity_poly.entity_id
_entity_poly.type
_entity_poly.pdbx_seq_one_letter_code
_entity_poly.pdbx_strand_id
1 'polypeptide(L)'
;MVRNTDAHPEDYQDLKDRFRPSHADYTYQAKYGIRDWRGGGRASARTMLPYVVAGAIAKQILSQNNIKVSASVQSIGGESDPLKIERLLAQCRAEGDTVGGIVHGSITGLPAGLGEPLDDKFQACLAKAMFTIPAVKGFEYGDGFSMAAMRGSAANDQMTVGGTSLRAERSGARQSTVVFMSNHSGGIQGGITNGEEVFFNVAFKPIPTLGRGDRHDVCALPRACVIVEAMAALTVIKYL
;
A
#
# COMPACT_ATOMS: atom_id res chain seq x y z
N MET A 1 -17.73 -6.81 16.09
CA MET A 1 -17.49 -8.14 15.47
C MET A 1 -18.17 -8.16 14.11
N VAL A 2 -17.44 -8.52 13.05
CA VAL A 2 -18.02 -8.74 11.71
C VAL A 2 -18.07 -10.26 11.49
N ARG A 3 -19.25 -10.79 11.27
CA ARG A 3 -19.44 -12.22 11.00
C ARG A 3 -19.25 -12.48 9.50
N ASN A 4 -18.59 -13.57 9.14
CA ASN A 4 -18.56 -14.05 7.77
C ASN A 4 -19.85 -14.89 7.53
N THR A 5 -20.78 -14.33 6.79
CA THR A 5 -22.07 -14.97 6.47
C THR A 5 -22.01 -15.79 5.17
N ASP A 6 -20.90 -15.70 4.43
CA ASP A 6 -20.66 -16.41 3.17
C ASP A 6 -19.44 -17.34 3.30
N ALA A 7 -19.45 -18.18 4.33
CA ALA A 7 -18.40 -19.18 4.58
C ALA A 7 -18.81 -20.53 3.98
N HIS A 8 -18.02 -21.03 3.03
CA HIS A 8 -18.19 -22.31 2.36
C HIS A 8 -16.94 -23.19 2.54
N PRO A 9 -16.72 -23.79 3.72
CA PRO A 9 -15.53 -24.61 4.00
C PRO A 9 -15.42 -25.84 3.10
N GLU A 10 -16.53 -26.34 2.60
CA GLU A 10 -16.61 -27.46 1.64
C GLU A 10 -15.85 -27.20 0.34
N ASP A 11 -15.78 -25.97 -0.12
CA ASP A 11 -15.07 -25.58 -1.35
C ASP A 11 -13.54 -25.78 -1.25
N TYR A 12 -13.04 -26.07 -0.06
CA TYR A 12 -11.60 -26.20 0.22
C TYR A 12 -11.17 -27.60 0.65
N GLN A 13 -12.05 -28.62 0.56
CA GLN A 13 -11.77 -30.00 1.01
C GLN A 13 -10.52 -30.59 0.35
N ASP A 14 -10.33 -30.33 -0.94
CA ASP A 14 -9.17 -30.80 -1.72
C ASP A 14 -7.83 -30.19 -1.25
N LEU A 15 -7.87 -29.12 -0.45
CA LEU A 15 -6.68 -28.47 0.11
C LEU A 15 -6.28 -29.03 1.48
N LYS A 16 -7.07 -29.95 2.04
CA LYS A 16 -6.78 -30.53 3.36
C LYS A 16 -5.41 -31.21 3.38
N ASP A 17 -5.10 -31.96 2.34
CA ASP A 17 -3.91 -32.79 2.27
C ASP A 17 -2.84 -32.26 1.29
N ARG A 18 -3.04 -31.06 0.73
CA ARG A 18 -2.07 -30.43 -0.17
C ARG A 18 -1.91 -28.93 0.11
N PHE A 19 -0.76 -28.41 -0.26
CA PHE A 19 -0.46 -26.97 -0.16
C PHE A 19 -0.71 -26.27 -1.50
N ARG A 20 -1.30 -25.10 -1.45
CA ARG A 20 -1.39 -24.24 -2.63
C ARG A 20 0.00 -23.67 -2.98
N PRO A 21 0.45 -23.74 -4.24
CA PRO A 21 1.68 -23.10 -4.68
C PRO A 21 1.67 -21.61 -4.33
N SER A 22 2.80 -21.08 -3.86
CA SER A 22 2.96 -19.65 -3.50
C SER A 22 1.99 -19.09 -2.47
N HIS A 23 1.21 -19.94 -1.80
CA HIS A 23 0.36 -19.59 -0.65
C HIS A 23 1.09 -19.80 0.68
N ALA A 24 0.59 -19.21 1.75
CA ALA A 24 1.14 -19.37 3.09
C ALA A 24 0.82 -20.75 3.74
N ASP A 25 0.13 -21.65 3.07
CA ASP A 25 -0.26 -22.96 3.59
C ASP A 25 0.93 -23.74 4.15
N TYR A 26 2.00 -23.86 3.37
CA TYR A 26 3.21 -24.57 3.79
C TYR A 26 3.92 -23.89 4.96
N THR A 27 4.12 -22.59 4.87
CA THR A 27 4.87 -21.84 5.89
C THR A 27 4.16 -21.79 7.24
N TYR A 28 2.81 -21.71 7.23
CA TYR A 28 2.03 -21.84 8.46
C TYR A 28 2.10 -23.25 9.05
N GLN A 29 1.99 -24.28 8.21
CA GLN A 29 2.15 -25.67 8.67
C GLN A 29 3.54 -25.90 9.25
N ALA A 30 4.58 -25.44 8.59
CA ALA A 30 5.96 -25.59 9.04
C ALA A 30 6.23 -24.83 10.36
N LYS A 31 5.66 -23.64 10.53
CA LYS A 31 5.91 -22.82 11.71
C LYS A 31 5.08 -23.23 12.93
N TYR A 32 3.79 -23.54 12.72
CA TYR A 32 2.85 -23.75 13.81
C TYR A 32 2.42 -25.21 14.00
N GLY A 33 2.82 -26.14 13.11
CA GLY A 33 2.36 -27.52 13.09
C GLY A 33 0.92 -27.71 12.61
N ILE A 34 0.18 -26.61 12.44
CA ILE A 34 -1.22 -26.61 12.01
C ILE A 34 -1.47 -25.48 11.01
N ARG A 35 -2.48 -25.61 10.18
CA ARG A 35 -3.01 -24.57 9.30
C ARG A 35 -4.53 -24.67 9.17
N ASP A 36 -5.18 -23.59 8.87
CA ASP A 36 -6.60 -23.61 8.49
C ASP A 36 -6.73 -23.77 6.98
N TRP A 37 -6.99 -24.98 6.51
CA TRP A 37 -7.20 -25.27 5.10
C TRP A 37 -8.56 -24.78 4.58
N ARG A 38 -9.53 -24.50 5.47
CA ARG A 38 -10.90 -24.07 5.17
C ARG A 38 -10.99 -22.57 4.85
N GLY A 39 -10.22 -22.11 3.89
CA GLY A 39 -10.21 -20.71 3.45
C GLY A 39 -9.03 -19.88 3.99
N GLY A 40 -8.03 -20.53 4.60
CA GLY A 40 -6.75 -19.92 4.94
C GLY A 40 -6.67 -19.24 6.31
N GLY A 41 -7.75 -19.12 7.06
CA GLY A 41 -7.74 -18.55 8.40
C GLY A 41 -6.98 -17.22 8.48
N ARG A 42 -5.95 -17.15 9.33
CA ARG A 42 -5.10 -15.97 9.48
C ARG A 42 -4.15 -15.71 8.29
N ALA A 43 -3.97 -16.68 7.39
CA ALA A 43 -3.24 -16.48 6.14
C ALA A 43 -4.11 -15.84 5.04
N SER A 44 -5.41 -15.66 5.29
CA SER A 44 -6.33 -15.03 4.36
C SER A 44 -6.28 -13.50 4.45
N ALA A 45 -6.45 -12.84 3.30
CA ALA A 45 -6.59 -11.38 3.22
C ALA A 45 -7.81 -10.83 4.00
N ARG A 46 -8.76 -11.69 4.39
CA ARG A 46 -9.88 -11.33 5.29
C ARG A 46 -9.41 -10.75 6.63
N THR A 47 -8.20 -11.08 7.06
CA THR A 47 -7.57 -10.50 8.27
C THR A 47 -7.32 -9.00 8.17
N MET A 48 -7.40 -8.40 6.97
CA MET A 48 -7.23 -6.96 6.77
C MET A 48 -8.51 -6.16 7.09
N LEU A 49 -9.66 -6.80 7.26
CA LEU A 49 -10.93 -6.10 7.57
C LEU A 49 -10.83 -5.19 8.82
N PRO A 50 -10.29 -5.61 9.98
CA PRO A 50 -10.11 -4.73 11.13
C PRO A 50 -9.22 -3.51 10.84
N TYR A 51 -8.21 -3.68 9.99
CA TYR A 51 -7.33 -2.56 9.58
C TYR A 51 -8.08 -1.55 8.71
N VAL A 52 -8.98 -2.01 7.82
CA VAL A 52 -9.84 -1.11 7.03
C VAL A 52 -10.76 -0.30 7.94
N VAL A 53 -11.37 -0.94 8.95
CA VAL A 53 -12.23 -0.24 9.94
C VAL A 53 -11.42 0.80 10.72
N ALA A 54 -10.25 0.43 11.24
CA ALA A 54 -9.39 1.35 11.97
C ALA A 54 -8.86 2.47 11.06
N GLY A 55 -8.51 2.15 9.82
CA GLY A 55 -8.06 3.11 8.80
C GLY A 55 -9.14 4.12 8.42
N ALA A 56 -10.41 3.71 8.38
CA ALA A 56 -11.52 4.63 8.14
C ALA A 56 -11.63 5.69 9.26
N ILE A 57 -11.46 5.28 10.52
CA ILE A 57 -11.43 6.20 11.67
C ILE A 57 -10.20 7.11 11.58
N ALA A 58 -9.01 6.54 11.28
CA ALA A 58 -7.79 7.31 11.10
C ALA A 58 -7.94 8.37 10.01
N LYS A 59 -8.52 8.03 8.85
CA LYS A 59 -8.80 9.00 7.76
C LYS A 59 -9.70 10.15 8.20
N GLN A 60 -10.69 9.90 9.06
CA GLN A 60 -11.54 10.97 9.61
C GLN A 60 -10.75 11.93 10.51
N ILE A 61 -9.85 11.41 11.37
CA ILE A 61 -8.99 12.25 12.21
C ILE A 61 -8.00 13.03 11.33
N LEU A 62 -7.39 12.40 10.34
CA LEU A 62 -6.46 13.03 9.40
C LEU A 62 -7.13 14.16 8.63
N SER A 63 -8.38 13.98 8.20
CA SER A 63 -9.12 15.02 7.46
C SER A 63 -9.36 16.29 8.26
N GLN A 64 -9.47 16.20 9.59
CA GLN A 64 -9.57 17.36 10.48
C GLN A 64 -8.27 18.19 10.49
N ASN A 65 -7.15 17.58 10.13
CA ASN A 65 -5.85 18.24 9.97
C ASN A 65 -5.50 18.54 8.51
N ASN A 66 -6.49 18.50 7.61
CA ASN A 66 -6.33 18.69 6.16
C ASN A 66 -5.38 17.66 5.49
N ILE A 67 -5.15 16.52 6.11
CA ILE A 67 -4.35 15.44 5.56
C ILE A 67 -5.28 14.47 4.82
N LYS A 68 -4.96 14.19 3.55
CA LYS A 68 -5.74 13.31 2.71
C LYS A 68 -4.89 12.12 2.26
N VAL A 69 -5.45 10.92 2.39
CA VAL A 69 -4.84 9.66 1.94
C VAL A 69 -5.72 9.06 0.85
N SER A 70 -5.12 8.69 -0.27
CA SER A 70 -5.80 8.04 -1.39
C SER A 70 -4.94 6.93 -1.99
N ALA A 71 -5.60 5.96 -2.64
CA ALA A 71 -4.93 4.96 -3.44
C ALA A 71 -5.75 4.60 -4.67
N SER A 72 -5.07 4.27 -5.75
CA SER A 72 -5.67 3.88 -7.02
C SER A 72 -4.86 2.78 -7.70
N VAL A 73 -5.49 2.03 -8.58
CA VAL A 73 -4.79 1.06 -9.42
C VAL A 73 -3.96 1.81 -10.45
N GLN A 74 -2.64 1.62 -10.45
CA GLN A 74 -1.74 2.21 -11.43
C GLN A 74 -1.61 1.32 -12.67
N SER A 75 -1.47 0.00 -12.46
CA SER A 75 -1.37 -0.96 -13.56
C SER A 75 -1.83 -2.35 -13.14
N ILE A 76 -2.32 -3.14 -14.09
CA ILE A 76 -2.64 -4.56 -13.94
C ILE A 76 -1.89 -5.33 -15.01
N GLY A 77 -1.08 -6.32 -14.60
CA GLY A 77 -0.27 -7.10 -15.53
C GLY A 77 0.73 -6.28 -16.35
N GLY A 78 1.14 -5.12 -15.84
CA GLY A 78 1.99 -4.17 -16.55
C GLY A 78 1.25 -3.18 -17.46
N GLU A 79 -0.07 -3.34 -17.66
CA GLU A 79 -0.90 -2.46 -18.47
C GLU A 79 -1.54 -1.36 -17.62
N SER A 80 -1.57 -0.14 -18.16
CA SER A 80 -2.24 1.03 -17.56
C SER A 80 -3.44 1.51 -18.39
N ASP A 81 -3.58 1.05 -19.63
CA ASP A 81 -4.72 1.35 -20.49
C ASP A 81 -5.96 0.58 -20.05
N PRO A 82 -7.09 1.23 -19.73
CA PRO A 82 -8.29 0.57 -19.23
C PRO A 82 -8.84 -0.51 -20.16
N LEU A 83 -8.81 -0.30 -21.49
CA LEU A 83 -9.32 -1.25 -22.46
C LEU A 83 -8.44 -2.50 -22.55
N LYS A 84 -7.12 -2.33 -22.43
CA LYS A 84 -6.17 -3.46 -22.40
C LYS A 84 -6.30 -4.23 -21.08
N ILE A 85 -6.48 -3.53 -19.96
CA ILE A 85 -6.75 -4.14 -18.65
C ILE A 85 -8.00 -5.00 -18.72
N GLU A 86 -9.10 -4.48 -19.27
CA GLU A 86 -10.35 -5.23 -19.40
C GLU A 86 -10.18 -6.51 -20.20
N ARG A 87 -9.49 -6.44 -21.35
CA ARG A 87 -9.16 -7.61 -22.19
C ARG A 87 -8.31 -8.64 -21.46
N LEU A 88 -7.26 -8.18 -20.75
CA LEU A 88 -6.40 -9.04 -19.95
C LEU A 88 -7.18 -9.76 -18.84
N LEU A 89 -8.04 -9.06 -18.13
CA LEU A 89 -8.88 -9.64 -17.08
C LEU A 89 -9.88 -10.66 -17.63
N ALA A 90 -10.46 -10.38 -18.81
CA ALA A 90 -11.35 -11.31 -19.51
C ALA A 90 -10.60 -12.58 -19.94
N GLN A 91 -9.40 -12.43 -20.50
CA GLN A 91 -8.55 -13.54 -20.87
C GLN A 91 -8.18 -14.40 -19.66
N CYS A 92 -7.63 -13.81 -18.58
CA CYS A 92 -7.29 -14.53 -17.36
C CYS A 92 -8.50 -15.28 -16.77
N ARG A 93 -9.70 -14.68 -16.84
CA ARG A 93 -10.93 -15.36 -16.39
C ARG A 93 -11.26 -16.60 -17.24
N ALA A 94 -11.13 -16.49 -18.56
CA ALA A 94 -11.39 -17.60 -19.47
C ALA A 94 -10.37 -18.74 -19.31
N GLU A 95 -9.12 -18.40 -19.01
CA GLU A 95 -8.02 -19.35 -18.80
C GLU A 95 -7.98 -19.92 -17.36
N GLY A 96 -8.78 -19.39 -16.44
CA GLY A 96 -8.72 -19.75 -15.03
C GLY A 96 -7.45 -19.27 -14.32
N ASP A 97 -6.81 -18.22 -14.85
CA ASP A 97 -5.57 -17.63 -14.34
C ASP A 97 -5.81 -16.35 -13.54
N THR A 98 -4.75 -15.79 -12.95
CA THR A 98 -4.79 -14.57 -12.12
C THR A 98 -3.69 -13.61 -12.54
N VAL A 99 -3.92 -12.34 -12.26
CA VAL A 99 -2.95 -11.29 -12.58
C VAL A 99 -2.74 -10.36 -11.39
N GLY A 100 -1.49 -9.94 -11.18
CA GLY A 100 -1.09 -8.93 -10.21
C GLY A 100 -1.03 -7.53 -10.82
N GLY A 101 -0.41 -6.60 -10.10
CA GLY A 101 -0.20 -5.25 -10.61
C GLY A 101 0.29 -4.31 -9.51
N ILE A 102 0.15 -3.02 -9.75
CA ILE A 102 0.65 -1.95 -8.89
C ILE A 102 -0.50 -1.07 -8.44
N VAL A 103 -0.53 -0.80 -7.14
CA VAL A 103 -1.39 0.22 -6.51
C VAL A 103 -0.52 1.43 -6.19
N HIS A 104 -0.91 2.59 -6.69
CA HIS A 104 -0.34 3.88 -6.36
C HIS A 104 -1.04 4.45 -5.13
N GLY A 105 -0.27 4.94 -4.16
CA GLY A 105 -0.75 5.61 -2.96
C GLY A 105 -0.23 7.05 -2.89
N SER A 106 -1.04 7.94 -2.36
CA SER A 106 -0.74 9.36 -2.20
C SER A 106 -1.21 9.87 -0.84
N ILE A 107 -0.38 10.69 -0.20
CA ILE A 107 -0.69 11.37 1.05
C ILE A 107 -0.36 12.85 0.87
N THR A 108 -1.37 13.70 0.94
CA THR A 108 -1.23 15.16 0.81
C THR A 108 -1.56 15.87 2.10
N GLY A 109 -1.01 17.06 2.29
CA GLY A 109 -1.27 17.89 3.47
C GLY A 109 -0.45 17.53 4.70
N LEU A 110 0.56 16.66 4.56
CA LEU A 110 1.49 16.38 5.66
C LEU A 110 2.36 17.62 5.95
N PRO A 111 2.53 17.98 7.23
CA PRO A 111 3.55 18.97 7.57
C PRO A 111 4.96 18.39 7.34
N ALA A 112 5.94 19.25 7.13
CA ALA A 112 7.33 18.85 7.22
C ALA A 112 7.68 18.46 8.66
N GLY A 113 8.56 17.44 8.82
CA GLY A 113 9.08 17.07 10.14
C GLY A 113 8.50 15.79 10.75
N LEU A 114 7.68 15.02 10.04
CA LEU A 114 7.18 13.74 10.53
C LEU A 114 8.14 12.60 10.15
N GLY A 115 8.41 11.72 11.10
CA GLY A 115 9.36 10.60 10.95
C GLY A 115 10.65 10.85 11.70
N GLU A 116 11.53 9.85 11.68
CA GLU A 116 12.80 9.85 12.41
C GLU A 116 13.99 9.63 11.46
N PRO A 117 15.21 10.04 11.84
CA PRO A 117 16.38 9.92 10.94
C PRO A 117 16.95 8.51 10.83
N LEU A 118 16.57 7.57 11.69
CA LEU A 118 17.09 6.19 11.72
C LEU A 118 15.96 5.14 11.68
N ASP A 119 15.68 4.45 12.77
CA ASP A 119 14.86 3.23 12.79
C ASP A 119 13.39 3.46 12.38
N ASP A 120 12.79 4.54 12.84
CA ASP A 120 11.40 4.89 12.55
C ASP A 120 11.27 5.94 11.42
N LYS A 121 12.12 5.84 10.40
CA LYS A 121 11.98 6.64 9.17
C LYS A 121 10.57 6.50 8.62
N PHE A 122 9.99 7.61 8.18
CA PHE A 122 8.61 7.62 7.71
C PHE A 122 8.37 6.57 6.60
N GLN A 123 9.26 6.51 5.58
CA GLN A 123 9.16 5.51 4.52
C GLN A 123 9.39 4.08 5.02
N ALA A 124 10.21 3.86 6.05
CA ALA A 124 10.41 2.53 6.61
C ALA A 124 9.15 2.02 7.33
N CYS A 125 8.50 2.89 8.11
CA CYS A 125 7.22 2.57 8.75
C CYS A 125 6.11 2.36 7.72
N LEU A 126 6.06 3.17 6.66
CA LEU A 126 5.11 3.03 5.57
C LEU A 126 5.34 1.70 4.82
N ALA A 127 6.57 1.38 4.46
CA ALA A 127 6.93 0.10 3.83
C ALA A 127 6.54 -1.09 4.70
N LYS A 128 6.87 -1.06 6.01
CA LYS A 128 6.46 -2.10 6.96
C LYS A 128 4.95 -2.30 6.99
N ALA A 129 4.18 -1.21 6.97
CA ALA A 129 2.73 -1.28 6.92
C ALA A 129 2.25 -1.93 5.61
N MET A 130 2.81 -1.56 4.46
CA MET A 130 2.45 -2.14 3.16
C MET A 130 2.80 -3.63 3.09
N PHE A 131 3.98 -4.04 3.58
CA PHE A 131 4.36 -5.47 3.63
C PHE A 131 3.54 -6.30 4.62
N THR A 132 2.76 -5.68 5.50
CA THR A 132 1.76 -6.39 6.34
C THR A 132 0.56 -6.85 5.49
N ILE A 133 0.30 -6.22 4.35
CA ILE A 133 -0.80 -6.58 3.45
C ILE A 133 -0.44 -7.89 2.72
N PRO A 134 -1.31 -8.92 2.75
CA PRO A 134 -1.07 -10.15 2.00
C PRO A 134 -0.90 -9.89 0.50
N ALA A 135 -0.05 -10.68 -0.15
CA ALA A 135 0.30 -10.61 -1.57
C ALA A 135 1.21 -9.44 -1.98
N VAL A 136 1.54 -8.51 -1.11
CA VAL A 136 2.54 -7.48 -1.39
C VAL A 136 3.92 -8.10 -1.61
N LYS A 137 4.61 -7.65 -2.66
CA LYS A 137 5.94 -8.11 -3.09
C LYS A 137 6.96 -7.00 -3.26
N GLY A 138 6.51 -5.77 -3.38
CA GLY A 138 7.38 -4.62 -3.55
C GLY A 138 6.75 -3.36 -3.01
N PHE A 139 7.60 -2.43 -2.64
CA PHE A 139 7.26 -1.09 -2.22
C PHE A 139 8.35 -0.14 -2.73
N GLU A 140 7.95 0.98 -3.29
CA GLU A 140 8.82 2.09 -3.61
C GLU A 140 8.10 3.40 -3.29
N TYR A 141 8.86 4.47 -3.06
CA TYR A 141 8.32 5.81 -2.81
C TYR A 141 9.09 6.84 -3.64
N GLY A 142 8.47 7.97 -3.93
CA GLY A 142 9.00 8.89 -4.91
C GLY A 142 9.19 8.19 -6.26
N ASP A 143 10.22 8.54 -6.98
CA ASP A 143 10.57 7.89 -8.25
C ASP A 143 11.19 6.47 -8.06
N GLY A 144 11.36 6.03 -6.81
CA GLY A 144 11.68 4.65 -6.46
C GLY A 144 12.90 4.10 -7.20
N PHE A 145 12.75 2.96 -7.85
CA PHE A 145 13.83 2.30 -8.57
C PHE A 145 14.34 3.09 -9.78
N SER A 146 13.51 3.97 -10.37
CA SER A 146 13.95 4.78 -11.52
C SER A 146 15.05 5.79 -11.14
N MET A 147 15.07 6.26 -9.88
CA MET A 147 16.13 7.14 -9.40
C MET A 147 17.53 6.51 -9.46
N ALA A 148 17.63 5.18 -9.34
CA ALA A 148 18.91 4.49 -9.43
C ALA A 148 19.59 4.62 -10.80
N ALA A 149 18.83 4.93 -11.85
CA ALA A 149 19.31 5.17 -13.20
C ALA A 149 19.56 6.67 -13.49
N MET A 150 19.13 7.57 -12.59
CA MET A 150 19.27 9.01 -12.78
C MET A 150 20.67 9.52 -12.40
N ARG A 151 21.09 10.61 -13.02
CA ARG A 151 22.21 11.40 -12.52
C ARG A 151 21.75 12.27 -11.34
N GLY A 152 22.61 12.52 -10.37
CA GLY A 152 22.27 13.31 -9.18
C GLY A 152 21.72 14.70 -9.52
N SER A 153 22.24 15.34 -10.57
CA SER A 153 21.72 16.64 -11.05
C SER A 153 20.28 16.61 -11.55
N ALA A 154 19.81 15.46 -12.01
CA ALA A 154 18.42 15.27 -12.46
C ALA A 154 17.51 14.78 -11.33
N ALA A 155 18.05 14.00 -10.38
CA ALA A 155 17.30 13.44 -9.26
C ALA A 155 17.13 14.41 -8.07
N ASN A 156 17.97 15.47 -8.00
CA ASN A 156 17.90 16.43 -6.90
C ASN A 156 16.66 17.32 -7.02
N ASP A 157 15.84 17.31 -5.98
CA ASP A 157 14.71 18.22 -5.85
C ASP A 157 15.24 19.62 -5.47
N GLN A 158 15.33 20.49 -6.48
CA GLN A 158 15.75 21.87 -6.29
C GLN A 158 14.74 22.59 -5.40
N MET A 159 15.25 23.40 -4.47
CA MET A 159 14.42 24.14 -3.53
C MET A 159 14.76 25.62 -3.55
N THR A 160 13.76 26.46 -3.36
CA THR A 160 13.91 27.90 -3.15
C THR A 160 13.32 28.27 -1.80
N VAL A 161 13.99 29.22 -1.11
CA VAL A 161 13.45 29.79 0.12
C VAL A 161 12.62 31.00 -0.28
N GLY A 162 11.29 30.82 -0.35
CA GLY A 162 10.33 31.92 -0.57
C GLY A 162 10.13 32.73 0.71
N GLY A 163 9.62 33.96 0.55
CA GLY A 163 9.49 34.94 1.61
C GLY A 163 8.86 34.45 2.91
N THR A 164 9.06 35.22 3.98
CA THR A 164 8.61 34.93 5.34
C THR A 164 7.11 34.57 5.41
N SER A 165 6.80 33.32 5.66
CA SER A 165 5.46 32.91 6.07
C SER A 165 5.14 33.52 7.43
N LEU A 166 4.01 34.22 7.53
CA LEU A 166 3.50 34.77 8.79
C LEU A 166 2.83 33.71 9.69
N ARG A 167 3.11 32.43 9.45
CA ARG A 167 2.64 31.39 10.34
C ARG A 167 3.46 31.39 11.63
N ALA A 168 3.06 32.29 12.52
CA ALA A 168 3.50 32.28 13.92
C ALA A 168 2.87 31.06 14.60
N GLU A 169 3.61 29.98 14.73
CA GLU A 169 3.18 28.83 15.50
C GLU A 169 4.13 28.59 16.67
N ARG A 170 3.53 28.60 17.84
CA ARG A 170 3.93 28.14 19.19
C ARG A 170 5.40 28.30 19.65
N SER A 171 6.36 28.55 18.80
CA SER A 171 7.78 28.75 19.15
C SER A 171 8.36 30.12 18.79
N GLY A 172 7.58 31.03 18.19
CA GLY A 172 8.06 32.37 17.83
C GLY A 172 9.12 32.41 16.71
N ALA A 173 9.49 31.31 16.11
CA ALA A 173 10.45 31.26 15.01
C ALA A 173 9.74 31.55 13.68
N ARG A 174 10.29 32.50 12.89
CA ARG A 174 9.87 32.74 11.50
C ARG A 174 10.31 31.55 10.66
N GLN A 175 9.37 30.71 10.24
CA GLN A 175 9.64 29.61 9.31
C GLN A 175 9.61 30.16 7.89
N SER A 176 10.73 30.07 7.16
CA SER A 176 10.79 30.36 5.72
C SER A 176 9.99 29.29 4.98
N THR A 177 9.15 29.70 4.03
CA THR A 177 8.46 28.75 3.17
C THR A 177 9.47 28.20 2.16
N VAL A 178 9.79 26.92 2.26
CA VAL A 178 10.56 26.20 1.25
C VAL A 178 9.61 25.75 0.15
N VAL A 179 9.96 26.02 -1.10
CA VAL A 179 9.21 25.56 -2.28
C VAL A 179 10.11 24.63 -3.07
N PHE A 180 9.65 23.44 -3.32
CA PHE A 180 10.33 22.45 -4.15
C PHE A 180 9.91 22.59 -5.62
N MET A 181 10.88 22.45 -6.54
CA MET A 181 10.67 22.56 -8.00
C MET A 181 10.33 21.19 -8.61
N SER A 182 10.62 20.10 -7.90
CA SER A 182 10.32 18.72 -8.24
C SER A 182 10.11 17.92 -6.96
N ASN A 183 9.65 16.69 -7.06
CA ASN A 183 9.40 15.83 -5.92
C ASN A 183 9.82 14.37 -6.20
N HIS A 184 11.03 14.19 -6.77
CA HIS A 184 11.62 12.87 -7.03
C HIS A 184 11.77 12.05 -5.75
N SER A 185 12.05 12.74 -4.61
CA SER A 185 12.16 12.15 -3.27
C SER A 185 10.83 11.64 -2.71
N GLY A 186 9.69 11.93 -3.35
CA GLY A 186 8.37 11.52 -2.89
C GLY A 186 7.98 12.06 -1.52
N GLY A 187 8.29 13.35 -1.24
CA GLY A 187 7.90 14.05 -0.03
C GLY A 187 8.68 13.66 1.23
N ILE A 188 9.75 12.84 1.10
CA ILE A 188 10.52 12.30 2.24
C ILE A 188 12.01 12.47 1.98
N GLN A 189 12.70 13.16 2.90
CA GLN A 189 14.14 13.36 2.84
C GLN A 189 14.77 12.96 4.18
N GLY A 190 15.81 12.11 4.15
CA GLY A 190 16.48 11.65 5.36
C GLY A 190 15.63 10.80 6.32
N GLY A 191 14.43 10.38 5.91
CA GLY A 191 13.48 9.64 6.75
C GLY A 191 12.33 10.50 7.30
N ILE A 192 12.31 11.78 6.95
CA ILE A 192 11.43 12.81 7.52
C ILE A 192 10.66 13.46 6.37
N THR A 193 9.37 13.74 6.58
CA THR A 193 8.53 14.44 5.59
C THR A 193 9.01 15.87 5.37
N ASN A 194 8.96 16.36 4.14
CA ASN A 194 9.40 17.71 3.78
C ASN A 194 8.25 18.70 3.50
N GLY A 195 7.00 18.26 3.62
CA GLY A 195 5.80 19.06 3.38
C GLY A 195 5.18 18.88 2.00
N GLU A 196 5.90 18.23 1.07
CA GLU A 196 5.37 17.87 -0.23
C GLU A 196 4.49 16.61 -0.16
N GLU A 197 3.82 16.30 -1.25
CA GLU A 197 3.07 15.06 -1.39
C GLU A 197 3.97 13.85 -1.17
N VAL A 198 3.57 12.94 -0.27
CA VAL A 198 4.18 11.62 -0.16
C VAL A 198 3.46 10.68 -1.09
N PHE A 199 4.16 10.17 -2.10
CA PHE A 199 3.61 9.18 -3.03
C PHE A 199 4.48 7.92 -3.07
N PHE A 200 3.81 6.80 -3.32
CA PHE A 200 4.44 5.49 -3.27
C PHE A 200 3.69 4.47 -4.13
N ASN A 201 4.37 3.40 -4.51
CA ASN A 201 3.81 2.30 -5.27
C ASN A 201 3.95 0.99 -4.49
N VAL A 202 2.91 0.16 -4.56
CA VAL A 202 2.85 -1.15 -3.89
C VAL A 202 2.58 -2.21 -4.94
N ALA A 203 3.53 -3.13 -5.12
CA ALA A 203 3.42 -4.23 -6.07
C ALA A 203 2.75 -5.45 -5.41
N PHE A 204 1.71 -5.94 -6.04
CA PHE A 204 0.96 -7.13 -5.64
C PHE A 204 1.20 -8.27 -6.61
N LYS A 205 1.52 -9.45 -6.10
CA LYS A 205 1.60 -10.65 -6.91
C LYS A 205 0.20 -11.14 -7.32
N PRO A 206 0.09 -11.97 -8.37
CA PRO A 206 -1.14 -12.70 -8.69
C PRO A 206 -1.63 -13.53 -7.50
N ILE A 207 -2.94 -13.73 -7.41
CA ILE A 207 -3.56 -14.58 -6.38
C ILE A 207 -3.19 -16.04 -6.66
N PRO A 208 -2.72 -16.82 -5.66
CA PRO A 208 -2.21 -18.16 -5.90
C PRO A 208 -3.28 -19.24 -6.10
N THR A 209 -4.57 -18.89 -5.99
CA THR A 209 -5.68 -19.84 -6.19
C THR A 209 -6.16 -19.73 -7.61
N LEU A 210 -5.96 -20.77 -8.42
CA LEU A 210 -6.30 -20.82 -9.85
C LEU A 210 -7.52 -21.72 -10.09
N GLY A 211 -8.31 -21.44 -11.14
CA GLY A 211 -9.27 -22.35 -11.75
C GLY A 211 -10.43 -22.80 -10.86
N ARG A 212 -10.90 -22.00 -9.89
CA ARG A 212 -11.95 -22.38 -8.95
C ARG A 212 -13.35 -21.81 -9.25
N GLY A 213 -13.73 -21.75 -10.52
CA GLY A 213 -15.06 -21.30 -10.93
C GLY A 213 -15.43 -19.93 -10.35
N ASP A 214 -16.62 -19.77 -9.78
CA ASP A 214 -17.11 -18.49 -9.23
C ASP A 214 -16.31 -17.99 -8.00
N ARG A 215 -15.51 -18.83 -7.37
CA ARG A 215 -14.59 -18.45 -6.28
C ARG A 215 -13.24 -17.96 -6.79
N HIS A 216 -13.07 -17.91 -8.10
CA HIS A 216 -11.83 -17.46 -8.73
C HIS A 216 -11.79 -15.93 -8.79
N ASP A 217 -10.87 -15.35 -8.06
CA ASP A 217 -10.61 -13.91 -8.05
C ASP A 217 -9.45 -13.60 -9.00
N VAL A 218 -9.77 -13.12 -10.19
CA VAL A 218 -8.77 -12.86 -11.24
C VAL A 218 -7.76 -11.80 -10.80
N CYS A 219 -8.22 -10.74 -10.09
CA CYS A 219 -7.38 -9.63 -9.67
C CYS A 219 -7.91 -9.00 -8.38
N ALA A 220 -7.06 -8.87 -7.36
CA ALA A 220 -7.44 -8.28 -6.07
C ALA A 220 -7.20 -6.76 -5.98
N LEU A 221 -6.56 -6.14 -6.96
CA LEU A 221 -6.07 -4.76 -6.85
C LEU A 221 -7.15 -3.72 -6.54
N PRO A 222 -8.34 -3.74 -7.14
CA PRO A 222 -9.38 -2.76 -6.80
C PRO A 222 -9.77 -2.78 -5.31
N ARG A 223 -9.77 -3.98 -4.70
CA ARG A 223 -10.01 -4.14 -3.25
C ARG A 223 -8.78 -3.80 -2.42
N ALA A 224 -7.59 -3.99 -2.96
CA ALA A 224 -6.33 -3.67 -2.29
C ALA A 224 -6.16 -2.16 -2.07
N CYS A 225 -6.69 -1.29 -2.95
CA CYS A 225 -6.63 0.16 -2.79
C CYS A 225 -7.16 0.62 -1.42
N VAL A 226 -8.31 0.11 -1.00
CA VAL A 226 -8.90 0.47 0.31
C VAL A 226 -8.01 0.03 1.47
N ILE A 227 -7.32 -1.10 1.33
CA ILE A 227 -6.40 -1.62 2.35
C ILE A 227 -5.12 -0.77 2.38
N VAL A 228 -4.57 -0.40 1.23
CA VAL A 228 -3.40 0.48 1.10
C VAL A 228 -3.68 1.83 1.75
N GLU A 229 -4.84 2.46 1.45
CA GLU A 229 -5.26 3.70 2.10
C GLU A 229 -5.34 3.56 3.63
N ALA A 230 -5.98 2.48 4.11
CA ALA A 230 -6.14 2.23 5.54
C ALA A 230 -4.78 2.09 6.24
N MET A 231 -3.86 1.32 5.67
CA MET A 231 -2.53 1.10 6.23
C MET A 231 -1.67 2.36 6.18
N ALA A 232 -1.78 3.17 5.13
CA ALA A 232 -1.13 4.48 5.05
C ALA A 232 -1.67 5.44 6.12
N ALA A 233 -3.00 5.55 6.26
CA ALA A 233 -3.63 6.38 7.27
C ALA A 233 -3.23 5.98 8.70
N LEU A 234 -3.19 4.67 8.98
CA LEU A 234 -2.73 4.13 10.28
C LEU A 234 -1.23 4.39 10.53
N THR A 235 -0.44 4.52 9.48
CA THR A 235 0.97 4.90 9.62
C THR A 235 1.09 6.37 9.97
N VAL A 236 0.38 7.25 9.25
CA VAL A 236 0.42 8.71 9.48
C VAL A 236 -0.04 9.08 10.88
N ILE A 237 -1.14 8.47 11.38
CA ILE A 237 -1.72 8.81 12.68
C ILE A 237 -0.74 8.58 13.87
N LYS A 238 0.32 7.79 13.68
CA LYS A 238 1.34 7.56 14.72
C LYS A 238 2.22 8.77 14.95
N TYR A 239 2.28 9.70 14.02
CA TYR A 239 3.13 10.88 14.05
C TYR A 239 2.37 12.16 14.39
N LEU A 240 1.04 12.09 14.59
CA LEU A 240 0.18 13.20 14.99
C LEU A 240 -0.15 13.16 16.48
#